data_6402f6bd3c2070ca99f4822f9208f438
#
_entry.id   6402f6bd3c2070ca99f4822f9208f438
#
_cell.length_a   1.000
_cell.length_b   1.000
_cell.length_c   1.000
_cell.angle_alpha   90.00
_cell.angle_beta   90.00
_cell.angle_gamma   90.00
#
_symmetry.space_group_name_H-M   'P 1'
#
loop_
_entity.id
_entity.type
_entity.pdbx_description
1 polymer ?
#
loop_
_entity_poly.entity_id
_entity_poly.type
_entity_poly.pdbx_seq_one_letter_code
_entity_poly.pdbx_strand_id
1 'polypeptide(L)'
;YIIIYMNYLLVSQIAKKWNISKRTVRNYCAKGKIDGAFLTGKKWNIPENAKKPNRINKKYSKPKTLLEILQVEKKNKIAGGIYHKIQIDLTFNSNHIEGSKLTIEQTRYIFETNTIGIGNQILNSDDIIETANHFKCIDVIIESAKKTISEKFIKELHKILKSGTSSDRLDWFKVGDYKKLPNEVGGKETTKPKIVAKEIKKLIDWYNSLSLITFDDILDFHYKFEMIHPFQDGNGRVGRLIMFKECLKHNIVPFIIDDNLKLFYYRGLNEWKNEKGYLRDTCLTAQDKFKTWLDYFQIP
;
A
#
# COMPACT_ATOMS: atom_id res chain seq x y z
N TYR A 1 -49.28 -15.07 -38.09
CA TYR A 1 -48.05 -14.28 -37.76
C TYR A 1 -48.46 -12.83 -37.52
N ILE A 2 -48.42 -12.35 -36.26
CA ILE A 2 -48.64 -10.93 -35.94
C ILE A 2 -47.32 -10.21 -36.20
N ILE A 3 -47.25 -9.41 -37.27
CA ILE A 3 -46.13 -8.52 -37.52
C ILE A 3 -46.26 -7.34 -36.57
N ILE A 4 -45.50 -7.33 -35.48
CA ILE A 4 -45.43 -6.18 -34.57
C ILE A 4 -44.55 -5.14 -35.25
N TYR A 5 -45.13 -4.09 -35.82
CA TYR A 5 -44.40 -2.92 -36.30
C TYR A 5 -43.79 -2.19 -35.09
N MET A 6 -42.51 -2.31 -34.90
CA MET A 6 -41.79 -1.51 -33.91
C MET A 6 -41.59 -0.08 -34.48
N ASN A 7 -42.17 0.89 -33.81
CA ASN A 7 -41.93 2.29 -34.11
C ASN A 7 -40.60 2.74 -33.52
N TYR A 8 -39.85 3.51 -34.30
CA TYR A 8 -38.53 4.07 -33.87
C TYR A 8 -38.62 5.58 -33.82
N LEU A 9 -38.06 6.15 -32.73
CA LEU A 9 -37.94 7.58 -32.50
C LEU A 9 -36.53 8.07 -32.69
N LEU A 10 -36.39 9.32 -33.08
CA LEU A 10 -35.10 10.00 -33.19
C LEU A 10 -34.60 10.44 -31.81
N VAL A 11 -33.30 10.69 -31.71
CA VAL A 11 -32.64 11.20 -30.48
C VAL A 11 -33.36 12.42 -29.88
N SER A 12 -33.85 13.33 -30.73
CA SER A 12 -34.58 14.54 -30.28
C SER A 12 -35.91 14.23 -29.59
N GLN A 13 -36.62 13.25 -30.10
CA GLN A 13 -37.92 12.83 -29.57
C GLN A 13 -37.73 12.09 -28.23
N ILE A 14 -36.79 11.16 -28.17
CA ILE A 14 -36.42 10.46 -26.92
C ILE A 14 -35.88 11.43 -25.88
N ALA A 15 -35.04 12.41 -26.25
CA ALA A 15 -34.55 13.42 -25.35
C ALA A 15 -35.66 14.22 -24.68
N LYS A 16 -36.70 14.59 -25.46
CA LYS A 16 -37.92 15.25 -24.97
C LYS A 16 -38.75 14.30 -24.07
N LYS A 17 -38.98 13.06 -24.52
CA LYS A 17 -39.75 12.04 -23.77
C LYS A 17 -39.13 11.73 -22.41
N TRP A 18 -37.78 11.67 -22.32
CA TRP A 18 -37.05 11.33 -21.07
C TRP A 18 -36.61 12.56 -20.26
N ASN A 19 -36.88 13.75 -20.74
CA ASN A 19 -36.43 15.03 -20.16
C ASN A 19 -34.91 15.03 -19.87
N ILE A 20 -34.10 14.76 -20.90
CA ILE A 20 -32.63 14.75 -20.84
C ILE A 20 -32.05 15.36 -22.13
N SER A 21 -30.76 15.72 -22.09
CA SER A 21 -30.11 16.29 -23.26
C SER A 21 -29.96 15.29 -24.42
N LYS A 22 -30.01 15.77 -25.67
CA LYS A 22 -29.71 14.97 -26.87
C LYS A 22 -28.35 14.29 -26.81
N ARG A 23 -27.36 14.94 -26.19
CA ARG A 23 -26.02 14.39 -25.93
C ARG A 23 -26.07 13.14 -25.03
N THR A 24 -26.88 13.19 -23.97
CA THR A 24 -27.05 12.05 -23.05
C THR A 24 -27.68 10.85 -23.76
N VAL A 25 -28.71 11.07 -24.60
CA VAL A 25 -29.32 9.99 -25.36
C VAL A 25 -28.31 9.35 -26.33
N ARG A 26 -27.56 10.16 -27.09
CA ARG A 26 -26.48 9.63 -27.97
C ARG A 26 -25.47 8.81 -27.22
N ASN A 27 -25.05 9.26 -26.03
CA ASN A 27 -24.12 8.51 -25.18
C ASN A 27 -24.70 7.18 -24.69
N TYR A 28 -25.99 7.11 -24.41
CA TYR A 28 -26.64 5.85 -24.04
C TYR A 28 -26.69 4.88 -25.22
N CYS A 29 -27.03 5.36 -26.42
CA CYS A 29 -26.98 4.55 -27.64
C CYS A 29 -25.57 4.03 -27.94
N ALA A 30 -24.57 4.93 -27.96
CA ALA A 30 -23.17 4.57 -28.25
C ALA A 30 -22.55 3.59 -27.24
N LYS A 31 -23.07 3.56 -26.01
CA LYS A 31 -22.65 2.63 -24.95
C LYS A 31 -23.51 1.35 -24.88
N GLY A 32 -24.39 1.11 -25.85
CA GLY A 32 -25.29 -0.07 -25.87
C GLY A 32 -26.24 -0.15 -24.69
N LYS A 33 -26.61 0.99 -24.06
CA LYS A 33 -27.48 1.03 -22.89
C LYS A 33 -28.98 1.09 -23.23
N ILE A 34 -29.32 1.14 -24.50
CA ILE A 34 -30.71 1.15 -25.00
C ILE A 34 -30.87 -0.04 -25.93
N ASP A 35 -31.58 -1.03 -25.44
CA ASP A 35 -31.84 -2.25 -26.22
C ASP A 35 -32.58 -1.94 -27.51
N GLY A 36 -32.19 -2.52 -28.62
CA GLY A 36 -32.81 -2.34 -29.92
C GLY A 36 -32.51 -1.00 -30.59
N ALA A 37 -31.65 -0.12 -30.01
CA ALA A 37 -31.21 1.09 -30.67
C ALA A 37 -30.10 0.77 -31.69
N PHE A 38 -30.26 1.30 -32.92
CA PHE A 38 -29.26 1.12 -33.99
C PHE A 38 -29.00 2.41 -34.76
N LEU A 39 -27.85 2.47 -35.45
CA LEU A 39 -27.43 3.62 -36.21
C LEU A 39 -27.68 3.41 -37.71
N THR A 40 -28.37 4.37 -38.34
CA THR A 40 -28.52 4.41 -39.80
C THR A 40 -27.84 5.67 -40.32
N GLY A 41 -26.73 5.53 -41.03
CA GLY A 41 -25.89 6.68 -41.37
C GLY A 41 -25.42 7.42 -40.14
N LYS A 42 -25.80 8.68 -39.95
CA LYS A 42 -25.48 9.50 -38.77
C LYS A 42 -26.62 9.65 -37.75
N LYS A 43 -27.72 8.90 -37.94
CA LYS A 43 -28.95 9.03 -37.10
C LYS A 43 -29.19 7.77 -36.30
N TRP A 44 -29.40 7.92 -35.00
CA TRP A 44 -29.83 6.84 -34.09
C TRP A 44 -31.35 6.64 -34.21
N ASN A 45 -31.76 5.41 -34.41
CA ASN A 45 -33.12 4.93 -34.34
C ASN A 45 -33.30 4.20 -33.02
N ILE A 46 -34.24 4.62 -32.19
CA ILE A 46 -34.45 4.13 -30.84
C ILE A 46 -35.86 3.62 -30.74
N PRO A 47 -36.12 2.37 -30.27
CA PRO A 47 -37.46 1.87 -30.10
C PRO A 47 -38.34 2.82 -29.27
N GLU A 48 -39.53 3.06 -29.69
CA GLU A 48 -40.47 3.96 -28.99
C GLU A 48 -40.76 3.49 -27.56
N ASN A 49 -40.78 2.18 -27.32
CA ASN A 49 -40.98 1.54 -26.02
C ASN A 49 -39.71 1.42 -25.19
N ALA A 50 -38.55 1.93 -25.66
CA ALA A 50 -37.30 1.88 -24.94
C ALA A 50 -37.44 2.54 -23.57
N LYS A 51 -36.90 1.88 -22.55
CA LYS A 51 -36.85 2.41 -21.18
C LYS A 51 -35.63 3.30 -20.99
N LYS A 52 -35.82 4.42 -20.29
CA LYS A 52 -34.74 5.32 -19.93
C LYS A 52 -33.72 4.55 -19.05
N PRO A 53 -32.44 4.44 -19.45
CA PRO A 53 -31.43 3.80 -18.61
C PRO A 53 -31.34 4.49 -17.26
N ASN A 54 -31.34 3.71 -16.19
CA ASN A 54 -31.08 4.23 -14.85
C ASN A 54 -29.71 4.90 -14.82
N ARG A 55 -29.66 6.15 -14.37
CA ARG A 55 -28.40 6.75 -13.94
C ARG A 55 -27.94 5.93 -12.73
N ILE A 56 -26.94 5.09 -12.91
CA ILE A 56 -26.17 4.60 -11.79
C ILE A 56 -25.41 5.84 -11.30
N ASN A 57 -26.03 6.61 -10.41
CA ASN A 57 -25.29 7.50 -9.54
C ASN A 57 -24.45 6.54 -8.69
N LYS A 58 -23.20 6.28 -9.10
CA LYS A 58 -22.20 5.91 -8.11
C LYS A 58 -22.17 7.08 -7.14
N LYS A 59 -22.97 7.00 -6.06
CA LYS A 59 -22.69 7.76 -4.85
C LYS A 59 -21.27 7.31 -4.48
N TYR A 60 -20.29 8.11 -4.81
CA TYR A 60 -18.98 8.00 -4.16
C TYR A 60 -19.30 8.32 -2.70
N SER A 61 -19.51 7.30 -1.89
CA SER A 61 -19.47 7.48 -0.46
C SER A 61 -18.10 8.06 -0.16
N LYS A 62 -18.06 9.14 0.64
CA LYS A 62 -16.76 9.65 1.11
C LYS A 62 -16.01 8.48 1.73
N PRO A 63 -14.71 8.36 1.47
CA PRO A 63 -13.89 7.35 2.12
C PRO A 63 -14.07 7.45 3.65
N LYS A 64 -14.25 6.31 4.31
CA LYS A 64 -14.53 6.24 5.75
C LYS A 64 -13.30 5.83 6.57
N THR A 65 -12.30 5.28 5.91
CA THR A 65 -11.07 4.78 6.56
C THR A 65 -9.84 5.36 5.90
N LEU A 66 -8.74 5.42 6.64
CA LEU A 66 -7.44 5.83 6.10
C LEU A 66 -7.06 5.01 4.86
N LEU A 67 -7.26 3.68 4.90
CA LEU A 67 -6.96 2.81 3.75
C LEU A 67 -7.73 3.23 2.49
N GLU A 68 -9.03 3.52 2.62
CA GLU A 68 -9.84 3.95 1.46
C GLU A 68 -9.37 5.28 0.90
N ILE A 69 -8.93 6.20 1.78
CA ILE A 69 -8.39 7.50 1.38
C ILE A 69 -7.08 7.30 0.62
N LEU A 70 -6.15 6.49 1.15
CA LEU A 70 -4.88 6.18 0.50
C LEU A 70 -5.09 5.56 -0.89
N GLN A 71 -6.04 4.63 -1.02
CA GLN A 71 -6.39 4.02 -2.31
C GLN A 71 -6.96 5.03 -3.32
N VAL A 72 -7.77 5.97 -2.85
CA VAL A 72 -8.33 7.05 -3.69
C VAL A 72 -7.26 8.03 -4.13
N GLU A 73 -6.41 8.49 -3.20
CA GLU A 73 -5.34 9.44 -3.50
C GLU A 73 -4.30 8.84 -4.46
N LYS A 74 -3.87 7.60 -4.20
CA LYS A 74 -2.98 6.86 -5.10
C LYS A 74 -3.56 6.75 -6.50
N LYS A 75 -4.81 6.29 -6.63
CA LYS A 75 -5.48 6.10 -7.92
C LYS A 75 -5.61 7.39 -8.73
N ASN A 76 -5.87 8.49 -8.04
CA ASN A 76 -6.08 9.81 -8.66
C ASN A 76 -4.78 10.64 -8.75
N LYS A 77 -3.64 10.09 -8.30
CA LYS A 77 -2.32 10.76 -8.27
C LYS A 77 -2.40 12.14 -7.60
N ILE A 78 -3.05 12.19 -6.43
CA ILE A 78 -3.21 13.44 -5.67
C ILE A 78 -1.85 13.81 -5.06
N ALA A 79 -1.33 14.96 -5.46
CA ALA A 79 -0.13 15.55 -4.86
C ALA A 79 -0.50 16.27 -3.55
N GLY A 80 0.40 16.21 -2.55
CA GLY A 80 0.24 16.93 -1.28
C GLY A 80 -0.80 16.33 -0.32
N GLY A 81 -1.41 15.18 -0.63
CA GLY A 81 -2.30 14.44 0.26
C GLY A 81 -1.55 13.56 1.26
N ILE A 82 -2.31 12.83 2.09
CA ILE A 82 -1.71 11.95 3.10
C ILE A 82 -0.94 10.76 2.46
N TYR A 83 -1.39 10.26 1.32
CA TYR A 83 -0.65 9.24 0.56
C TYR A 83 0.75 9.75 0.18
N HIS A 84 0.84 10.94 -0.37
CA HIS A 84 2.09 11.61 -0.74
C HIS A 84 3.02 11.73 0.48
N LYS A 85 2.47 12.22 1.59
CA LYS A 85 3.22 12.37 2.84
C LYS A 85 3.74 11.03 3.35
N ILE A 86 2.91 9.99 3.40
CA ILE A 86 3.31 8.65 3.83
C ILE A 86 4.40 8.07 2.94
N GLN A 87 4.29 8.22 1.63
CA GLN A 87 5.33 7.75 0.69
C GLN A 87 6.70 8.32 1.08
N ILE A 88 6.79 9.62 1.33
CA ILE A 88 8.07 10.26 1.65
C ILE A 88 8.53 9.90 3.07
N ASP A 89 7.68 10.12 4.07
CA ASP A 89 8.10 10.01 5.49
C ASP A 89 8.36 8.55 5.90
N LEU A 90 7.50 7.59 5.49
CA LEU A 90 7.72 6.17 5.81
C LEU A 90 8.97 5.64 5.11
N THR A 91 9.21 6.03 3.85
CA THR A 91 10.39 5.60 3.10
C THR A 91 11.65 6.20 3.69
N PHE A 92 11.69 7.52 3.92
CA PHE A 92 12.84 8.19 4.50
C PHE A 92 13.20 7.57 5.85
N ASN A 93 12.27 7.54 6.80
CA ASN A 93 12.56 7.08 8.15
C ASN A 93 12.93 5.58 8.19
N SER A 94 12.22 4.74 7.42
CA SER A 94 12.50 3.31 7.39
C SER A 94 13.88 2.98 6.82
N ASN A 95 14.34 3.70 5.78
CA ASN A 95 15.68 3.54 5.23
C ASN A 95 16.75 4.17 6.13
N HIS A 96 16.46 5.32 6.75
CA HIS A 96 17.40 6.01 7.65
C HIS A 96 17.71 5.18 8.90
N ILE A 97 16.74 4.45 9.45
CA ILE A 97 16.94 3.47 10.53
C ILE A 97 17.98 2.43 10.13
N GLU A 98 17.98 1.97 8.88
CA GLU A 98 18.93 0.98 8.36
C GLU A 98 20.24 1.59 7.87
N GLY A 99 20.45 2.89 8.04
CA GLY A 99 21.71 3.56 7.77
C GLY A 99 21.83 4.28 6.44
N SER A 100 20.75 4.37 5.65
CA SER A 100 20.73 5.20 4.45
C SER A 100 21.10 6.65 4.77
N LYS A 101 21.92 7.25 3.90
CA LYS A 101 22.43 8.63 4.03
C LYS A 101 21.61 9.65 3.22
N LEU A 102 20.58 9.20 2.52
CA LEU A 102 19.70 10.12 1.81
C LEU A 102 18.98 11.05 2.78
N THR A 103 18.88 12.31 2.42
CA THR A 103 18.07 13.28 3.17
C THR A 103 16.59 13.12 2.83
N ILE A 104 15.73 13.70 3.65
CA ILE A 104 14.28 13.71 3.38
C ILE A 104 13.96 14.44 2.06
N GLU A 105 14.71 15.50 1.75
CA GLU A 105 14.54 16.24 0.49
C GLU A 105 14.97 15.40 -0.72
N GLN A 106 16.07 14.65 -0.62
CA GLN A 106 16.49 13.72 -1.67
C GLN A 106 15.46 12.60 -1.86
N THR A 107 14.92 12.05 -0.76
CA THR A 107 13.83 11.07 -0.81
C THR A 107 12.59 11.66 -1.52
N ARG A 108 12.23 12.92 -1.23
CA ARG A 108 11.15 13.64 -1.89
C ARG A 108 11.40 13.80 -3.38
N TYR A 109 12.58 14.26 -3.79
CA TYR A 109 12.92 14.41 -5.22
C TYR A 109 12.83 13.09 -5.99
N ILE A 110 13.30 11.98 -5.39
CA ILE A 110 13.16 10.66 -6.02
C ILE A 110 11.69 10.32 -6.22
N PHE A 111 10.82 10.58 -5.23
CA PHE A 111 9.40 10.29 -5.32
C PHE A 111 8.67 11.17 -6.33
N GLU A 112 8.86 12.48 -6.25
CA GLU A 112 8.08 13.47 -7.01
C GLU A 112 8.55 13.59 -8.46
N THR A 113 9.86 13.52 -8.70
CA THR A 113 10.46 13.88 -9.98
C THR A 113 11.31 12.78 -10.61
N ASN A 114 11.51 11.66 -9.91
CA ASN A 114 12.44 10.60 -10.30
C ASN A 114 13.88 11.12 -10.56
N THR A 115 14.27 12.16 -9.81
CA THR A 115 15.60 12.77 -9.87
C THR A 115 16.21 12.80 -8.47
N ILE A 116 17.51 13.06 -8.40
CA ILE A 116 18.21 13.25 -7.13
C ILE A 116 19.23 14.38 -7.27
N GLY A 117 19.20 15.33 -6.33
CA GLY A 117 20.26 16.34 -6.19
C GLY A 117 21.38 15.80 -5.32
N ILE A 118 22.57 15.62 -5.87
CA ILE A 118 23.72 15.08 -5.13
C ILE A 118 24.69 16.15 -4.63
N GLY A 119 24.65 17.36 -5.18
CA GLY A 119 25.63 18.40 -4.85
C GLY A 119 27.06 17.86 -4.96
N ASN A 120 27.84 18.08 -3.89
CA ASN A 120 29.22 17.53 -3.76
C ASN A 120 29.28 16.26 -2.92
N GLN A 121 28.16 15.54 -2.72
CA GLN A 121 28.11 14.34 -1.89
C GLN A 121 28.28 13.07 -2.74
N ILE A 122 28.97 12.09 -2.18
CA ILE A 122 28.98 10.71 -2.70
C ILE A 122 27.83 9.98 -2.04
N LEU A 123 26.89 9.50 -2.86
CA LEU A 123 25.74 8.71 -2.39
C LEU A 123 25.92 7.25 -2.77
N ASN A 124 25.48 6.36 -1.90
CA ASN A 124 25.40 4.94 -2.21
C ASN A 124 24.26 4.71 -3.22
N SER A 125 24.58 4.07 -4.35
CA SER A 125 23.57 3.75 -5.37
C SER A 125 22.49 2.82 -4.83
N ASP A 126 22.80 1.93 -3.91
CA ASP A 126 21.82 1.03 -3.30
C ASP A 126 20.81 1.79 -2.46
N ASP A 127 21.22 2.86 -1.75
CA ASP A 127 20.29 3.72 -1.01
C ASP A 127 19.23 4.35 -1.94
N ILE A 128 19.63 4.75 -3.15
CA ILE A 128 18.74 5.34 -4.14
C ILE A 128 17.76 4.27 -4.67
N ILE A 129 18.30 3.10 -5.04
CA ILE A 129 17.50 1.99 -5.58
C ILE A 129 16.51 1.50 -4.52
N GLU A 130 16.95 1.26 -3.29
CA GLU A 130 16.10 0.80 -2.20
C GLU A 130 15.04 1.84 -1.82
N THR A 131 15.35 3.14 -1.90
CA THR A 131 14.37 4.21 -1.70
C THR A 131 13.28 4.17 -2.78
N ALA A 132 13.66 4.08 -4.05
CA ALA A 132 12.69 3.96 -5.14
C ALA A 132 11.87 2.66 -5.06
N ASN A 133 12.48 1.57 -4.61
CA ASN A 133 11.80 0.29 -4.40
C ASN A 133 10.87 0.31 -3.18
N HIS A 134 11.22 1.03 -2.11
CA HIS A 134 10.39 1.15 -0.93
C HIS A 134 9.06 1.84 -1.22
N PHE A 135 9.03 2.85 -2.10
CA PHE A 135 7.78 3.44 -2.60
C PHE A 135 6.88 2.40 -3.26
N LYS A 136 7.45 1.51 -4.09
CA LYS A 136 6.70 0.40 -4.70
C LYS A 136 6.16 -0.57 -3.64
N CYS A 137 6.94 -0.84 -2.59
CA CYS A 137 6.48 -1.67 -1.47
C CYS A 137 5.28 -1.03 -0.76
N ILE A 138 5.30 0.29 -0.50
CA ILE A 138 4.15 1.02 0.07
C ILE A 138 2.92 0.89 -0.83
N ASP A 139 3.09 1.00 -2.13
CA ASP A 139 1.99 0.79 -3.08
C ASP A 139 1.38 -0.61 -2.98
N VAL A 140 2.23 -1.63 -2.89
CA VAL A 140 1.79 -3.03 -2.76
C VAL A 140 1.06 -3.26 -1.43
N ILE A 141 1.54 -2.71 -0.31
CA ILE A 141 0.85 -2.87 0.98
C ILE A 141 -0.50 -2.16 1.02
N ILE A 142 -0.66 -1.01 0.38
CA ILE A 142 -1.96 -0.31 0.28
C ILE A 142 -2.95 -1.12 -0.58
N GLU A 143 -2.51 -1.64 -1.72
CA GLU A 143 -3.36 -2.44 -2.62
C GLU A 143 -3.76 -3.78 -2.02
N SER A 144 -2.85 -4.40 -1.28
CA SER A 144 -3.06 -5.71 -0.67
C SER A 144 -3.41 -5.67 0.81
N ALA A 145 -3.68 -4.50 1.40
CA ALA A 145 -3.86 -4.32 2.83
C ALA A 145 -4.85 -5.33 3.44
N LYS A 146 -5.98 -5.58 2.79
CA LYS A 146 -7.03 -6.50 3.27
C LYS A 146 -6.68 -7.98 3.18
N LYS A 147 -5.63 -8.36 2.44
CA LYS A 147 -5.19 -9.76 2.32
C LYS A 147 -4.50 -10.23 3.60
N THR A 148 -4.60 -11.50 3.92
CA THR A 148 -3.84 -12.13 5.01
C THR A 148 -2.35 -12.15 4.71
N ILE A 149 -1.53 -12.14 5.77
CA ILE A 149 -0.08 -12.32 5.63
C ILE A 149 0.18 -13.74 5.15
N SER A 150 1.10 -13.87 4.19
CA SER A 150 1.56 -15.15 3.67
C SER A 150 3.06 -15.12 3.41
N GLU A 151 3.69 -16.28 3.38
CA GLU A 151 5.12 -16.41 3.02
C GLU A 151 5.41 -15.77 1.67
N LYS A 152 4.53 -16.03 0.68
CA LYS A 152 4.65 -15.43 -0.66
C LYS A 152 4.66 -13.90 -0.60
N PHE A 153 3.77 -13.30 0.19
CA PHE A 153 3.68 -11.85 0.34
C PHE A 153 4.95 -11.27 1.00
N ILE A 154 5.45 -11.90 2.06
CA ILE A 154 6.68 -11.49 2.74
C ILE A 154 7.88 -11.52 1.78
N LYS A 155 8.04 -12.61 1.02
CA LYS A 155 9.07 -12.77 0.00
C LYS A 155 8.93 -11.77 -1.15
N GLU A 156 7.71 -11.46 -1.56
CA GLU A 156 7.41 -10.47 -2.59
C GLU A 156 7.86 -9.06 -2.17
N LEU A 157 7.54 -8.63 -0.94
CA LEU A 157 8.02 -7.34 -0.42
C LEU A 157 9.55 -7.27 -0.41
N HIS A 158 10.22 -8.30 0.08
CA HIS A 158 11.69 -8.35 0.07
C HIS A 158 12.24 -8.31 -1.36
N LYS A 159 11.61 -9.05 -2.28
CA LYS A 159 12.01 -9.06 -3.70
C LYS A 159 11.92 -7.67 -4.31
N ILE A 160 10.82 -6.95 -4.09
CA ILE A 160 10.66 -5.60 -4.61
C ILE A 160 11.72 -4.67 -3.99
N LEU A 161 11.90 -4.73 -2.67
CA LEU A 161 12.81 -3.85 -1.93
C LEU A 161 14.24 -3.96 -2.41
N LYS A 162 14.74 -5.20 -2.60
CA LYS A 162 16.17 -5.48 -2.89
C LYS A 162 16.49 -5.68 -4.36
N SER A 163 15.48 -5.66 -5.26
CA SER A 163 15.72 -5.81 -6.71
C SER A 163 16.60 -4.69 -7.25
N GLY A 164 17.62 -5.07 -8.03
CA GLY A 164 18.53 -4.16 -8.72
C GLY A 164 19.65 -3.56 -7.84
N THR A 165 19.70 -3.89 -6.56
CA THR A 165 20.80 -3.49 -5.67
C THR A 165 22.08 -4.28 -5.98
N SER A 166 23.21 -3.85 -5.41
CA SER A 166 24.47 -4.59 -5.51
C SER A 166 24.35 -6.02 -4.96
N SER A 167 23.54 -6.21 -3.91
CA SER A 167 23.27 -7.52 -3.31
C SER A 167 22.55 -8.47 -4.26
N ASP A 168 21.69 -7.98 -5.16
CA ASP A 168 20.95 -8.80 -6.15
C ASP A 168 21.89 -9.53 -7.12
N ARG A 169 23.14 -9.08 -7.25
CA ARG A 169 24.15 -9.68 -8.13
C ARG A 169 24.98 -10.78 -7.45
N LEU A 170 24.76 -10.99 -6.16
CA LEU A 170 25.53 -11.96 -5.39
C LEU A 170 24.84 -13.34 -5.41
N ASP A 171 25.55 -14.38 -5.82
CA ASP A 171 24.99 -15.74 -5.94
C ASP A 171 24.46 -16.32 -4.62
N TRP A 172 25.04 -15.91 -3.53
CA TRP A 172 24.66 -16.33 -2.18
C TRP A 172 23.52 -15.52 -1.57
N PHE A 173 23.29 -14.29 -2.07
CA PHE A 173 22.20 -13.42 -1.64
C PHE A 173 20.98 -13.66 -2.52
N LYS A 174 19.94 -14.27 -1.97
CA LYS A 174 18.72 -14.56 -2.74
C LYS A 174 17.64 -13.51 -2.48
N VAL A 175 17.56 -12.55 -3.39
CA VAL A 175 16.51 -11.54 -3.37
C VAL A 175 15.14 -12.19 -3.53
N GLY A 176 14.25 -11.94 -2.56
CA GLY A 176 12.92 -12.57 -2.53
C GLY A 176 12.91 -13.99 -1.98
N ASP A 177 14.02 -14.46 -1.38
CA ASP A 177 14.05 -15.75 -0.71
C ASP A 177 14.83 -15.67 0.62
N TYR A 178 14.71 -16.70 1.44
CA TYR A 178 15.30 -16.73 2.76
C TYR A 178 16.83 -16.79 2.73
N LYS A 179 17.44 -16.29 3.81
CA LYS A 179 18.87 -16.27 3.99
C LYS A 179 19.49 -17.67 3.89
N LYS A 180 20.70 -17.72 3.33
CA LYS A 180 21.50 -18.94 3.24
C LYS A 180 22.61 -18.99 4.26
N LEU A 181 23.08 -17.81 4.71
CA LEU A 181 24.14 -17.67 5.71
C LEU A 181 23.53 -17.21 7.04
N PRO A 182 24.10 -17.66 8.18
CA PRO A 182 23.76 -17.11 9.49
C PRO A 182 23.96 -15.59 9.52
N ASN A 183 23.15 -14.90 10.28
CA ASN A 183 23.29 -13.49 10.56
C ASN A 183 22.93 -13.19 12.02
N GLU A 184 23.26 -11.99 12.46
CA GLU A 184 23.02 -11.50 13.81
C GLU A 184 22.22 -10.20 13.76
N VAL A 185 21.50 -9.92 14.83
CA VAL A 185 20.84 -8.64 15.06
C VAL A 185 21.10 -8.19 16.49
N GLY A 186 21.64 -6.98 16.67
CA GLY A 186 21.97 -6.46 18.00
C GLY A 186 22.91 -7.35 18.81
N GLY A 187 23.86 -8.03 18.14
CA GLY A 187 24.81 -8.96 18.78
C GLY A 187 24.23 -10.31 19.22
N LYS A 188 22.99 -10.61 18.79
CA LYS A 188 22.33 -11.90 19.09
C LYS A 188 22.17 -12.71 17.81
N GLU A 189 22.48 -14.02 17.89
CA GLU A 189 22.23 -14.96 16.79
C GLU A 189 20.73 -15.00 16.48
N THR A 190 20.40 -14.95 15.20
CA THR A 190 19.04 -15.09 14.71
C THR A 190 18.73 -16.56 14.35
N THR A 191 17.50 -16.81 13.89
CA THR A 191 17.11 -18.17 13.46
C THR A 191 18.07 -18.72 12.40
N LYS A 192 18.56 -19.94 12.59
CA LYS A 192 19.48 -20.61 11.63
C LYS A 192 18.80 -20.80 10.27
N PRO A 193 19.53 -20.62 9.14
CA PRO A 193 18.96 -20.67 7.79
C PRO A 193 18.06 -21.89 7.51
N LYS A 194 18.50 -23.08 7.93
CA LYS A 194 17.79 -24.37 7.68
C LYS A 194 16.37 -24.43 8.26
N ILE A 195 16.06 -23.61 9.28
CA ILE A 195 14.76 -23.65 9.96
C ILE A 195 13.92 -22.36 9.78
N VAL A 196 14.45 -21.36 9.06
CA VAL A 196 13.73 -20.08 8.82
C VAL A 196 12.35 -20.31 8.24
N ALA A 197 12.23 -21.13 7.20
CA ALA A 197 10.92 -21.40 6.56
C ALA A 197 9.89 -21.98 7.56
N LYS A 198 10.33 -22.89 8.43
CA LYS A 198 9.49 -23.49 9.48
C LYS A 198 9.05 -22.43 10.50
N GLU A 199 9.97 -21.57 10.95
CA GLU A 199 9.64 -20.56 11.98
C GLU A 199 8.77 -19.43 11.39
N ILE A 200 8.98 -19.02 10.14
CA ILE A 200 8.08 -18.06 9.46
C ILE A 200 6.69 -18.67 9.28
N LYS A 201 6.60 -19.95 8.89
CA LYS A 201 5.30 -20.62 8.77
C LYS A 201 4.57 -20.62 10.12
N LYS A 202 5.24 -20.98 11.22
CA LYS A 202 4.65 -20.95 12.56
C LYS A 202 4.18 -19.54 12.96
N LEU A 203 4.99 -18.51 12.66
CA LEU A 203 4.65 -17.12 12.95
C LEU A 203 3.39 -16.69 12.19
N ILE A 204 3.30 -17.02 10.91
CA ILE A 204 2.14 -16.71 10.07
C ILE A 204 0.90 -17.47 10.53
N ASP A 205 1.02 -18.78 10.79
CA ASP A 205 -0.09 -19.62 11.25
C ASP A 205 -0.63 -19.11 12.59
N TRP A 206 0.26 -18.77 13.55
CA TRP A 206 -0.14 -18.15 14.81
C TRP A 206 -0.89 -16.84 14.59
N TYR A 207 -0.33 -15.91 13.84
CA TYR A 207 -0.94 -14.59 13.64
C TYR A 207 -2.30 -14.68 12.93
N ASN A 208 -2.39 -15.51 11.89
CA ASN A 208 -3.64 -15.70 11.15
C ASN A 208 -4.70 -16.51 11.92
N SER A 209 -4.34 -17.19 13.02
CA SER A 209 -5.30 -17.89 13.89
C SER A 209 -6.00 -16.97 14.89
N LEU A 210 -5.51 -15.75 15.08
CA LEU A 210 -6.11 -14.79 16.00
C LEU A 210 -7.47 -14.29 15.47
N SER A 211 -8.50 -14.38 16.28
CA SER A 211 -9.85 -13.94 15.91
C SER A 211 -10.00 -12.42 15.85
N LEU A 212 -9.27 -11.71 16.68
CA LEU A 212 -9.18 -10.26 16.74
C LEU A 212 -7.71 -9.87 16.83
N ILE A 213 -7.28 -8.97 15.96
CA ILE A 213 -5.91 -8.45 15.98
C ILE A 213 -5.89 -7.11 16.71
N THR A 214 -5.07 -7.03 17.72
CA THR A 214 -4.81 -5.83 18.51
C THR A 214 -3.51 -5.15 18.09
N PHE A 215 -3.28 -3.95 18.59
CA PHE A 215 -2.01 -3.25 18.41
C PHE A 215 -0.82 -4.07 18.94
N ASP A 216 -0.99 -4.68 20.12
CA ASP A 216 0.05 -5.50 20.75
C ASP A 216 0.35 -6.78 19.93
N ASP A 217 -0.65 -7.37 19.26
CA ASP A 217 -0.41 -8.51 18.37
C ASP A 217 0.42 -8.15 17.15
N ILE A 218 0.23 -6.94 16.60
CA ILE A 218 1.04 -6.43 15.49
C ILE A 218 2.48 -6.25 15.95
N LEU A 219 2.71 -5.69 17.13
CA LEU A 219 4.06 -5.52 17.70
C LEU A 219 4.70 -6.87 18.00
N ASP A 220 3.94 -7.84 18.53
CA ASP A 220 4.44 -9.19 18.83
C ASP A 220 4.81 -9.94 17.55
N PHE A 221 4.02 -9.78 16.48
CA PHE A 221 4.37 -10.30 15.16
C PHE A 221 5.70 -9.70 14.66
N HIS A 222 5.82 -8.39 14.73
CA HIS A 222 7.03 -7.67 14.29
C HIS A 222 8.26 -8.11 15.08
N TYR A 223 8.16 -8.15 16.40
CA TYR A 223 9.24 -8.64 17.25
C TYR A 223 9.69 -10.06 16.87
N LYS A 224 8.74 -11.00 16.72
CA LYS A 224 9.05 -12.38 16.34
C LYS A 224 9.67 -12.45 14.94
N PHE A 225 9.20 -11.62 14.01
CA PHE A 225 9.77 -11.51 12.68
C PHE A 225 11.22 -11.03 12.71
N GLU A 226 11.52 -10.00 13.51
CA GLU A 226 12.88 -9.49 13.71
C GLU A 226 13.81 -10.54 14.37
N MET A 227 13.28 -11.35 15.30
CA MET A 227 14.07 -12.44 15.93
C MET A 227 14.33 -13.60 14.97
N ILE A 228 13.41 -13.90 14.06
CA ILE A 228 13.63 -14.90 13.00
C ILE A 228 14.65 -14.36 12.00
N HIS A 229 14.56 -13.10 11.65
CA HIS A 229 15.45 -12.41 10.68
C HIS A 229 15.59 -13.19 9.39
N PRO A 230 14.47 -13.36 8.64
CA PRO A 230 14.39 -14.38 7.60
C PRO A 230 15.28 -14.14 6.37
N PHE A 231 15.64 -12.90 6.11
CA PHE A 231 16.43 -12.52 4.95
C PHE A 231 17.87 -12.21 5.32
N GLN A 232 18.75 -12.16 4.35
CA GLN A 232 20.14 -11.81 4.58
C GLN A 232 20.33 -10.33 4.96
N ASP A 233 19.46 -9.46 4.41
CA ASP A 233 19.36 -8.03 4.69
C ASP A 233 17.93 -7.57 4.41
N GLY A 234 17.53 -6.35 4.83
CA GLY A 234 16.21 -5.74 4.55
C GLY A 234 15.09 -6.20 5.48
N ASN A 235 15.40 -6.97 6.54
CA ASN A 235 14.38 -7.49 7.46
C ASN A 235 13.62 -6.38 8.17
N GLY A 236 14.29 -5.40 8.75
CA GLY A 236 13.67 -4.29 9.46
C GLY A 236 12.70 -3.51 8.58
N ARG A 237 13.07 -3.22 7.33
CA ARG A 237 12.21 -2.52 6.36
C ARG A 237 10.98 -3.33 6.01
N VAL A 238 11.14 -4.62 5.70
CA VAL A 238 10.01 -5.52 5.44
C VAL A 238 9.10 -5.65 6.67
N GLY A 239 9.68 -5.79 7.86
CA GLY A 239 8.92 -5.88 9.12
C GLY A 239 8.08 -4.63 9.36
N ARG A 240 8.67 -3.42 9.21
CA ARG A 240 7.95 -2.15 9.36
C ARG A 240 6.85 -1.95 8.30
N LEU A 241 7.08 -2.37 7.06
CA LEU A 241 6.04 -2.37 6.01
C LEU A 241 4.87 -3.28 6.37
N ILE A 242 5.15 -4.47 6.93
CA ILE A 242 4.10 -5.41 7.39
C ILE A 242 3.32 -4.80 8.55
N MET A 243 3.98 -4.20 9.54
CA MET A 243 3.29 -3.50 10.64
C MET A 243 2.34 -2.43 10.10
N PHE A 244 2.81 -1.58 9.19
CA PHE A 244 2.00 -0.53 8.59
C PHE A 244 0.78 -1.10 7.85
N LYS A 245 0.99 -2.17 7.06
CA LYS A 245 -0.08 -2.89 6.37
C LYS A 245 -1.13 -3.43 7.34
N GLU A 246 -0.71 -4.06 8.42
CA GLU A 246 -1.66 -4.66 9.37
C GLU A 246 -2.43 -3.59 10.15
N CYS A 247 -1.80 -2.46 10.48
CA CYS A 247 -2.53 -1.30 11.01
C CYS A 247 -3.65 -0.84 10.06
N LEU A 248 -3.35 -0.70 8.77
CA LEU A 248 -4.36 -0.35 7.76
C LEU A 248 -5.48 -1.38 7.66
N LYS A 249 -5.13 -2.68 7.69
CA LYS A 249 -6.09 -3.78 7.58
C LYS A 249 -7.11 -3.78 8.71
N HIS A 250 -6.63 -3.56 9.93
CA HIS A 250 -7.43 -3.65 11.15
C HIS A 250 -7.99 -2.29 11.62
N ASN A 251 -7.83 -1.24 10.79
CA ASN A 251 -8.26 0.12 11.10
C ASN A 251 -7.67 0.64 12.42
N ILE A 252 -6.43 0.25 12.69
CA ILE A 252 -5.59 0.77 13.77
C ILE A 252 -4.79 1.93 13.17
N VAL A 253 -4.68 3.04 13.88
CA VAL A 253 -3.87 4.18 13.43
C VAL A 253 -2.43 3.71 13.22
N PRO A 254 -1.84 3.87 12.02
CA PRO A 254 -0.44 3.51 11.78
C PRO A 254 0.54 4.41 12.53
N PHE A 255 1.80 4.05 12.46
CA PHE A 255 2.88 4.85 13.01
C PHE A 255 4.16 4.71 12.17
N ILE A 256 5.04 5.68 12.31
CA ILE A 256 6.35 5.72 11.64
C ILE A 256 7.38 6.02 12.72
N ILE A 257 8.34 5.12 12.88
CA ILE A 257 9.47 5.33 13.77
C ILE A 257 10.43 6.31 13.10
N ASP A 258 10.61 7.48 13.67
CA ASP A 258 11.57 8.49 13.23
C ASP A 258 12.92 8.34 13.94
N ASP A 259 13.89 9.14 13.52
CA ASP A 259 15.26 9.09 14.06
C ASP A 259 15.31 9.37 15.58
N ASN A 260 14.43 10.23 16.10
CA ASN A 260 14.34 10.52 17.53
C ASN A 260 13.89 9.30 18.34
N LEU A 261 13.11 8.42 17.73
CA LEU A 261 12.58 7.21 18.38
C LEU A 261 13.43 5.96 18.11
N LYS A 262 14.42 6.03 17.22
CA LYS A 262 15.23 4.89 16.79
C LYS A 262 15.86 4.11 17.95
N LEU A 263 16.50 4.80 18.88
CA LEU A 263 17.15 4.15 20.02
C LEU A 263 16.15 3.49 20.97
N PHE A 264 15.00 4.14 21.21
CA PHE A 264 13.92 3.60 22.02
C PHE A 264 13.29 2.38 21.34
N TYR A 265 13.12 2.40 20.03
CA TYR A 265 12.64 1.29 19.24
C TYR A 265 13.55 0.07 19.33
N TYR A 266 14.87 0.24 19.17
CA TYR A 266 15.82 -0.86 19.33
C TYR A 266 15.86 -1.39 20.76
N ARG A 267 15.84 -0.51 21.78
CA ARG A 267 15.70 -0.92 23.17
C ARG A 267 14.41 -1.75 23.36
N GLY A 268 13.30 -1.26 22.83
CA GLY A 268 12.01 -1.95 22.93
C GLY A 268 12.02 -3.35 22.30
N LEU A 269 12.67 -3.51 21.15
CA LEU A 269 12.89 -4.83 20.53
C LEU A 269 13.79 -5.73 21.40
N ASN A 270 14.86 -5.20 21.95
CA ASN A 270 15.77 -5.99 22.79
C ASN A 270 15.13 -6.49 24.08
N GLU A 271 14.27 -5.66 24.68
CA GLU A 271 13.64 -5.93 25.97
C GLU A 271 12.22 -6.54 25.84
N TRP A 272 11.71 -6.77 24.67
CA TRP A 272 10.32 -7.20 24.45
C TRP A 272 9.87 -8.41 25.25
N LYS A 273 10.77 -9.37 25.49
CA LYS A 273 10.47 -10.56 26.31
C LYS A 273 10.33 -10.25 27.79
N ASN A 274 11.04 -9.24 28.26
CA ASN A 274 11.12 -8.87 29.67
C ASN A 274 10.11 -7.76 30.00
N GLU A 275 10.07 -6.72 29.15
CA GLU A 275 9.26 -5.52 29.34
C GLU A 275 8.72 -5.01 27.99
N LYS A 276 7.50 -5.37 27.70
CA LYS A 276 6.82 -4.98 26.46
C LYS A 276 6.53 -3.49 26.37
N GLY A 277 6.45 -2.81 27.51
CA GLY A 277 6.12 -1.40 27.63
C GLY A 277 7.05 -0.53 26.79
N TYR A 278 8.33 -0.82 26.74
CA TYR A 278 9.31 0.00 26.03
C TYR A 278 9.00 0.13 24.52
N LEU A 279 8.77 -0.98 23.83
CA LEU A 279 8.41 -0.94 22.41
C LEU A 279 7.01 -0.35 22.21
N ARG A 280 6.07 -0.77 23.06
CA ARG A 280 4.69 -0.34 22.99
C ARG A 280 4.57 1.19 23.12
N ASP A 281 5.20 1.77 24.15
CA ASP A 281 5.13 3.21 24.39
C ASP A 281 5.85 4.01 23.29
N THR A 282 6.97 3.48 22.77
CA THR A 282 7.66 4.08 21.63
C THR A 282 6.75 4.11 20.39
N CYS A 283 6.07 3.01 20.07
CA CYS A 283 5.17 2.93 18.94
C CYS A 283 3.89 3.76 19.15
N LEU A 284 3.36 3.87 20.38
CA LEU A 284 2.25 4.77 20.70
C LEU A 284 2.65 6.24 20.56
N THR A 285 3.85 6.62 20.98
CA THR A 285 4.39 7.98 20.75
C THR A 285 4.47 8.31 19.25
N ALA A 286 4.93 7.36 18.44
CA ALA A 286 4.95 7.51 16.98
C ALA A 286 3.52 7.57 16.40
N GLN A 287 2.58 6.81 16.96
CA GLN A 287 1.16 6.83 16.57
C GLN A 287 0.51 8.19 16.88
N ASP A 288 0.84 8.82 18.01
CA ASP A 288 0.32 10.14 18.35
C ASP A 288 0.80 11.20 17.35
N LYS A 289 2.06 11.13 16.90
CA LYS A 289 2.53 11.97 15.78
C LYS A 289 1.74 11.71 14.50
N PHE A 290 1.44 10.47 14.19
CA PHE A 290 0.65 10.13 13.00
C PHE A 290 -0.80 10.65 13.10
N LYS A 291 -1.41 10.64 14.30
CA LYS A 291 -2.74 11.21 14.54
C LYS A 291 -2.79 12.70 14.19
N THR A 292 -1.73 13.47 14.47
CA THR A 292 -1.67 14.87 14.06
C THR A 292 -1.79 15.08 12.55
N TRP A 293 -1.33 14.10 11.75
CA TRP A 293 -1.51 14.13 10.29
C TRP A 293 -2.96 13.81 9.91
N LEU A 294 -3.59 12.82 10.59
CA LEU A 294 -5.00 12.52 10.35
C LEU A 294 -5.87 13.75 10.60
N ASP A 295 -5.61 14.49 11.72
CA ASP A 295 -6.31 15.72 12.05
C ASP A 295 -6.06 16.80 10.98
N TYR A 296 -4.81 17.01 10.57
CA TYR A 296 -4.45 17.99 9.54
C TYR A 296 -5.16 17.72 8.20
N PHE A 297 -5.22 16.45 7.79
CA PHE A 297 -5.90 16.03 6.55
C PHE A 297 -7.39 15.79 6.73
N GLN A 298 -7.96 16.03 7.93
CA GLN A 298 -9.37 15.81 8.27
C GLN A 298 -9.85 14.38 7.98
N ILE A 299 -9.03 13.39 8.35
CA ILE A 299 -9.28 11.98 8.19
C ILE A 299 -9.87 11.43 9.49
N PRO A 300 -11.03 10.74 9.44
CA PRO A 300 -11.69 10.22 10.64
C PRO A 300 -10.94 9.03 11.28
#